data_d9df7b9c6ac6404cb04cb7eb214a5cd4
#
_entry.id   d9df7b9c6ac6404cb04cb7eb214a5cd4
#
_cell.length_a   1.000
_cell.length_b   1.000
_cell.length_c   1.000
_cell.angle_alpha   90.00
_cell.angle_beta   90.00
_cell.angle_gamma   90.00
#
_symmetry.space_group_name_H-M   'P 1'
#
loop_
_entity.id
_entity.type
_entity.pdbx_description
1 polymer ?
#
loop_
_entity_poly.entity_id
_entity_poly.type
_entity_poly.pdbx_seq_one_letter_code
_entity_poly.pdbx_strand_id
1 'polypeptide(L)'
;MDFLLYLNSFDFFILLIFFSSLLIGISRGLYIEIISNAIWISAILIAWFFRYYPMEIFDNFTNDKEIKSIFSFVSIFIVLLIIFRITGKAIMKGMNSMQKGLLDRIFGGLFGGFRGSVIIIVMFLVGDTYIMRQTWWKDSYMSYYILTGADHLVSFVGKVPYKEINSEDLDLEKNPFN
;
A
#
# COMPACT_ATOMS: atom_id res chain seq x y z
N MET A 1 -15.74 24.45 4.35
CA MET A 1 -16.17 23.40 3.37
C MET A 1 -15.21 23.28 2.19
N ASP A 2 -14.06 23.95 2.28
CA ASP A 2 -13.15 24.16 1.13
C ASP A 2 -12.10 23.05 0.93
N PHE A 3 -12.00 22.09 1.86
CA PHE A 3 -11.04 20.99 1.79
C PHE A 3 -11.18 20.14 0.51
N LEU A 4 -12.40 19.89 0.06
CA LEU A 4 -12.66 19.10 -1.15
C LEU A 4 -12.21 19.80 -2.45
N LEU A 5 -12.03 21.13 -2.41
CA LEU A 5 -11.55 21.90 -3.57
C LEU A 5 -10.05 21.79 -3.80
N TYR A 6 -9.30 21.37 -2.77
CA TYR A 6 -7.85 21.18 -2.85
C TYR A 6 -7.43 19.75 -3.24
N LEU A 7 -8.39 18.82 -3.31
CA LEU A 7 -8.10 17.43 -3.67
C LEU A 7 -8.03 17.29 -5.19
N ASN A 8 -6.94 16.70 -5.66
CA ASN A 8 -6.81 16.34 -7.06
C ASN A 8 -7.37 14.92 -7.35
N SER A 9 -7.41 14.51 -8.61
CA SER A 9 -7.92 13.19 -9.00
C SER A 9 -7.15 12.04 -8.36
N PHE A 10 -5.88 12.23 -8.06
CA PHE A 10 -5.04 11.23 -7.39
C PHE A 10 -5.41 11.05 -5.91
N ASP A 11 -5.72 12.15 -5.22
CA ASP A 11 -6.20 12.10 -3.84
C ASP A 11 -7.50 11.30 -3.72
N PHE A 12 -8.43 11.49 -4.68
CA PHE A 12 -9.65 10.67 -4.72
C PHE A 12 -9.37 9.19 -4.94
N PHE A 13 -8.39 8.84 -5.75
CA PHE A 13 -7.99 7.46 -5.96
C PHE A 13 -7.42 6.83 -4.68
N ILE A 14 -6.57 7.55 -3.96
CA ILE A 14 -6.03 7.11 -2.66
C ILE A 14 -7.16 6.90 -1.65
N LEU A 15 -8.06 7.88 -1.52
CA LEU A 15 -9.21 7.78 -0.62
C LEU A 15 -10.11 6.60 -0.97
N LEU A 16 -10.33 6.35 -2.25
CA LEU A 16 -11.11 5.20 -2.71
C LEU A 16 -10.46 3.87 -2.29
N ILE A 17 -9.15 3.72 -2.45
CA ILE A 17 -8.42 2.52 -1.98
C ILE A 17 -8.58 2.37 -0.46
N PHE A 18 -8.33 3.44 0.28
CA PHE A 18 -8.41 3.44 1.74
C PHE A 18 -9.81 3.07 2.25
N PHE A 19 -10.83 3.77 1.79
CA PHE A 19 -12.21 3.52 2.23
C PHE A 19 -12.75 2.17 1.77
N SER A 20 -12.40 1.72 0.58
CA SER A 20 -12.76 0.38 0.12
C SER A 20 -12.16 -0.69 1.03
N SER A 21 -10.89 -0.55 1.39
CA SER A 21 -10.21 -1.48 2.31
C SER A 21 -10.83 -1.46 3.71
N LEU A 22 -11.18 -0.27 4.22
CA LEU A 22 -11.84 -0.09 5.51
C LEU A 22 -13.23 -0.76 5.53
N LEU A 23 -14.07 -0.53 4.51
CA LEU A 23 -15.41 -1.12 4.40
C LEU A 23 -15.36 -2.65 4.30
N ILE A 24 -14.41 -3.19 3.53
CA ILE A 24 -14.16 -4.62 3.45
C ILE A 24 -13.79 -5.18 4.84
N GLY A 25 -12.94 -4.48 5.59
CA GLY A 25 -12.56 -4.85 6.95
C GLY A 25 -13.76 -4.91 7.90
N ILE A 26 -14.63 -3.90 7.90
CA ILE A 26 -15.86 -3.86 8.69
C ILE A 26 -16.77 -5.07 8.37
N SER A 27 -16.87 -5.42 7.10
CA SER A 27 -17.72 -6.53 6.66
C SER A 27 -17.19 -7.91 7.04
N ARG A 28 -15.85 -8.06 7.10
CA ARG A 28 -15.17 -9.34 7.39
C ARG A 28 -14.99 -9.61 8.88
N GLY A 29 -14.72 -8.57 9.65
CA GLY A 29 -14.42 -8.64 11.07
C GLY A 29 -12.95 -8.87 11.39
N LEU A 30 -12.59 -8.70 12.68
CA LEU A 30 -11.21 -8.66 13.18
C LEU A 30 -10.39 -9.91 12.84
N TYR A 31 -10.92 -11.10 13.15
CA TYR A 31 -10.14 -12.34 12.97
C TYR A 31 -9.75 -12.59 11.52
N ILE A 32 -10.67 -12.37 10.59
CA ILE A 32 -10.42 -12.55 9.16
C ILE A 32 -9.42 -11.49 8.67
N GLU A 33 -9.51 -10.27 9.19
CA GLU A 33 -8.59 -9.19 8.81
C GLU A 33 -7.18 -9.38 9.36
N ILE A 34 -7.00 -9.93 10.58
CA ILE A 34 -5.67 -10.28 11.10
C ILE A 34 -4.97 -11.27 10.16
N ILE A 35 -5.66 -12.35 9.77
CA ILE A 35 -5.11 -13.35 8.85
C ILE A 35 -4.85 -12.71 7.48
N SER A 36 -5.79 -11.91 6.98
CA SER A 36 -5.65 -11.21 5.70
C SER A 36 -4.45 -10.27 5.70
N ASN A 37 -4.25 -9.50 6.77
CA ASN A 37 -3.11 -8.59 6.91
C ASN A 37 -1.78 -9.36 6.96
N ALA A 38 -1.71 -10.47 7.68
CA ALA A 38 -0.52 -11.32 7.70
C ALA A 38 -0.18 -11.83 6.29
N ILE A 39 -1.16 -12.25 5.52
CA ILE A 39 -1.02 -12.66 4.10
C ILE A 39 -0.49 -11.50 3.25
N TRP A 40 -1.09 -10.32 3.35
CA TRP A 40 -0.69 -9.15 2.59
C TRP A 40 0.74 -8.71 2.91
N ILE A 41 1.08 -8.60 4.19
CA ILE A 41 2.43 -8.21 4.65
C ILE A 41 3.46 -9.22 4.17
N SER A 42 3.18 -10.52 4.31
CA SER A 42 4.09 -11.56 3.83
C SER A 42 4.29 -11.50 2.31
N ALA A 43 3.22 -11.29 1.54
CA ALA A 43 3.29 -11.17 0.08
C ALA A 43 4.13 -9.94 -0.34
N ILE A 44 3.94 -8.80 0.33
CA ILE A 44 4.70 -7.57 0.08
C ILE A 44 6.19 -7.81 0.37
N LEU A 45 6.53 -8.35 1.54
CA LEU A 45 7.91 -8.59 1.91
C LEU A 45 8.61 -9.54 0.95
N ILE A 46 7.98 -10.67 0.63
CA ILE A 46 8.55 -11.64 -0.32
C ILE A 46 8.72 -11.00 -1.70
N ALA A 47 7.69 -10.30 -2.21
CA ALA A 47 7.78 -9.63 -3.50
C ALA A 47 8.87 -8.58 -3.53
N TRP A 48 9.06 -7.84 -2.42
CA TRP A 48 10.11 -6.85 -2.30
C TRP A 48 11.51 -7.45 -2.34
N PHE A 49 11.77 -8.54 -1.60
CA PHE A 49 13.07 -9.20 -1.59
C PHE A 49 13.39 -9.88 -2.94
N PHE A 50 12.39 -10.45 -3.59
CA PHE A 50 12.58 -11.24 -4.81
C PHE A 50 12.37 -10.44 -6.11
N ARG A 51 12.04 -9.14 -6.06
CA ARG A 51 11.71 -8.33 -7.24
C ARG A 51 12.79 -8.28 -8.33
N TYR A 52 14.04 -8.47 -7.96
CA TYR A 52 15.16 -8.42 -8.91
C TYR A 52 15.34 -9.70 -9.74
N TYR A 53 14.83 -10.84 -9.27
CA TYR A 53 15.02 -12.12 -9.94
C TYR A 53 14.32 -12.23 -11.31
N PRO A 54 13.03 -11.87 -11.47
CA PRO A 54 12.36 -12.00 -12.76
C PRO A 54 12.49 -10.76 -13.66
N MET A 55 13.37 -9.81 -13.36
CA MET A 55 13.51 -8.58 -14.16
C MET A 55 13.86 -8.85 -15.62
N GLU A 56 14.64 -9.89 -15.89
CA GLU A 56 15.03 -10.30 -17.25
C GLU A 56 13.83 -10.68 -18.13
N ILE A 57 12.74 -11.17 -17.53
CA ILE A 57 11.51 -11.50 -18.26
C ILE A 57 10.89 -10.24 -18.91
N PHE A 58 11.15 -9.07 -18.33
CA PHE A 58 10.60 -7.79 -18.76
C PHE A 58 11.54 -7.00 -19.70
N ASP A 59 12.67 -7.60 -20.14
CA ASP A 59 13.63 -6.95 -21.05
C ASP A 59 13.01 -6.57 -22.39
N ASN A 60 12.04 -7.34 -22.87
CA ASN A 60 11.33 -7.06 -24.11
C ASN A 60 10.31 -5.92 -24.01
N PHE A 61 9.94 -5.47 -22.81
CA PHE A 61 8.91 -4.43 -22.59
C PHE A 61 9.51 -3.06 -22.34
N THR A 62 10.68 -2.99 -21.69
CA THR A 62 11.33 -1.71 -21.37
C THR A 62 12.81 -1.94 -21.08
N ASN A 63 13.63 -0.90 -21.33
CA ASN A 63 15.03 -0.87 -20.94
C ASN A 63 15.26 -0.20 -19.58
N ASP A 64 14.23 0.43 -19.02
CA ASP A 64 14.31 1.12 -17.76
C ASP A 64 14.27 0.13 -16.60
N LYS A 65 15.35 0.12 -15.78
CA LYS A 65 15.48 -0.78 -14.61
C LYS A 65 14.42 -0.55 -13.55
N GLU A 66 13.99 0.70 -13.36
CA GLU A 66 12.97 1.03 -12.36
C GLU A 66 11.62 0.44 -12.78
N ILE A 67 11.24 0.63 -14.03
CA ILE A 67 10.00 0.09 -14.59
C ILE A 67 10.02 -1.46 -14.54
N LYS A 68 11.15 -2.10 -14.89
CA LYS A 68 11.30 -3.56 -14.75
C LYS A 68 11.12 -4.03 -13.31
N SER A 69 11.70 -3.30 -12.36
CA SER A 69 11.55 -3.62 -10.93
C SER A 69 10.11 -3.54 -10.47
N ILE A 70 9.36 -2.53 -10.92
CA ILE A 70 7.93 -2.38 -10.62
C ILE A 70 7.12 -3.55 -11.19
N PHE A 71 7.31 -3.89 -12.47
CA PHE A 71 6.62 -5.03 -13.09
C PHE A 71 6.95 -6.35 -12.41
N SER A 72 8.21 -6.58 -12.07
CA SER A 72 8.65 -7.76 -11.32
C SER A 72 7.98 -7.84 -9.95
N PHE A 73 8.01 -6.75 -9.19
CA PHE A 73 7.36 -6.68 -7.88
C PHE A 73 5.86 -6.99 -7.98
N VAL A 74 5.15 -6.32 -8.88
CA VAL A 74 3.71 -6.50 -9.07
C VAL A 74 3.38 -7.93 -9.49
N SER A 75 4.17 -8.53 -10.39
CA SER A 75 3.96 -9.89 -10.85
C SER A 75 4.12 -10.91 -9.72
N ILE A 76 5.21 -10.83 -8.96
CA ILE A 76 5.44 -11.70 -7.79
C ILE A 76 4.35 -11.51 -6.76
N PHE A 77 4.00 -10.25 -6.47
CA PHE A 77 2.97 -9.91 -5.49
C PHE A 77 1.61 -10.52 -5.84
N ILE A 78 1.18 -10.40 -7.11
CA ILE A 78 -0.08 -10.99 -7.59
C ILE A 78 -0.05 -12.52 -7.46
N VAL A 79 1.04 -13.17 -7.88
CA VAL A 79 1.20 -14.63 -7.78
C VAL A 79 1.10 -15.09 -6.33
N LEU A 80 1.80 -14.41 -5.42
CA LEU A 80 1.75 -14.71 -3.99
C LEU A 80 0.37 -14.50 -3.40
N LEU A 81 -0.33 -13.42 -3.77
CA LEU A 81 -1.70 -13.19 -3.32
C LEU A 81 -2.65 -14.32 -3.77
N ILE A 82 -2.51 -14.82 -5.00
CA ILE A 82 -3.31 -15.95 -5.50
C ILE A 82 -3.03 -17.21 -4.67
N ILE A 83 -1.75 -17.56 -4.49
CA ILE A 83 -1.34 -18.71 -3.70
C ILE A 83 -1.86 -18.61 -2.26
N PHE A 84 -1.62 -17.48 -1.60
CA PHE A 84 -2.04 -17.27 -0.22
C PHE A 84 -3.57 -17.19 -0.07
N ARG A 85 -4.29 -16.72 -1.09
CA ARG A 85 -5.75 -16.72 -1.08
C ARG A 85 -6.32 -18.14 -1.15
N ILE A 86 -5.70 -19.03 -1.91
CA ILE A 86 -6.12 -20.43 -2.02
C ILE A 86 -5.89 -21.14 -0.67
N THR A 87 -4.69 -21.01 -0.11
CA THR A 87 -4.33 -21.61 1.19
C THR A 87 -5.10 -20.98 2.35
N GLY A 88 -5.26 -19.65 2.33
CA GLY A 88 -5.98 -18.91 3.37
C GLY A 88 -7.48 -19.24 3.44
N LYS A 89 -8.13 -19.61 2.31
CA LYS A 89 -9.53 -20.03 2.31
C LYS A 89 -9.78 -21.27 3.18
N ALA A 90 -8.85 -22.20 3.19
CA ALA A 90 -8.94 -23.40 4.03
C ALA A 90 -8.94 -23.05 5.53
N ILE A 91 -8.08 -22.08 5.93
CA ILE A 91 -7.98 -21.59 7.32
C ILE A 91 -9.24 -20.80 7.69
N MET A 92 -9.69 -19.90 6.82
CA MET A 92 -10.84 -19.02 7.10
C MET A 92 -12.19 -19.73 7.10
N LYS A 93 -12.31 -20.91 6.45
CA LYS A 93 -13.57 -21.64 6.36
C LYS A 93 -14.15 -22.02 7.73
N GLY A 94 -13.28 -22.33 8.70
CA GLY A 94 -13.69 -22.61 10.07
C GLY A 94 -14.13 -21.37 10.87
N MET A 95 -13.71 -20.16 10.46
CA MET A 95 -13.91 -18.93 11.22
C MET A 95 -15.14 -18.12 10.77
N ASN A 96 -15.65 -18.37 9.57
CA ASN A 96 -16.82 -17.66 9.05
C ASN A 96 -18.15 -18.01 9.78
N SER A 97 -18.17 -19.05 10.59
CA SER A 97 -19.32 -19.46 11.40
C SER A 97 -19.43 -18.71 12.75
N MET A 98 -18.40 -17.92 13.13
CA MET A 98 -18.46 -17.15 14.38
C MET A 98 -19.34 -15.91 14.20
N GLN A 99 -20.23 -15.68 15.17
CA GLN A 99 -21.06 -14.47 15.20
C GLN A 99 -20.20 -13.23 15.34
N LYS A 100 -20.31 -12.30 14.38
CA LYS A 100 -19.56 -11.07 14.34
C LYS A 100 -20.24 -10.02 15.23
N GLY A 101 -19.67 -9.77 16.40
CA GLY A 101 -20.10 -8.69 17.28
C GLY A 101 -19.78 -7.31 16.72
N LEU A 102 -20.32 -6.25 17.34
CA LEU A 102 -20.04 -4.86 16.97
C LEU A 102 -18.54 -4.53 17.07
N LEU A 103 -17.90 -4.97 18.16
CA LEU A 103 -16.45 -4.76 18.38
C LEU A 103 -15.62 -5.45 17.29
N ASP A 104 -15.98 -6.68 16.90
CA ASP A 104 -15.30 -7.40 15.83
C ASP A 104 -15.32 -6.64 14.50
N ARG A 105 -16.44 -5.98 14.19
CA ARG A 105 -16.58 -5.14 13.00
C ARG A 105 -15.76 -3.85 13.06
N ILE A 106 -15.77 -3.17 14.23
CA ILE A 106 -15.00 -1.92 14.43
C ILE A 106 -13.51 -2.21 14.27
N PHE A 107 -12.99 -3.21 14.97
CA PHE A 107 -11.60 -3.60 14.85
C PHE A 107 -11.26 -4.13 13.45
N GLY A 108 -12.18 -4.87 12.81
CA GLY A 108 -12.04 -5.28 11.41
C GLY A 108 -11.85 -4.08 10.49
N GLY A 109 -12.62 -3.01 10.70
CA GLY A 109 -12.46 -1.74 9.97
C GLY A 109 -11.09 -1.09 10.20
N LEU A 110 -10.62 -1.00 11.45
CA LEU A 110 -9.31 -0.45 11.78
C LEU A 110 -8.18 -1.22 11.07
N PHE A 111 -8.22 -2.56 11.14
CA PHE A 111 -7.24 -3.40 10.44
C PHE A 111 -7.35 -3.30 8.91
N GLY A 112 -8.57 -3.15 8.37
CA GLY A 112 -8.79 -2.88 6.96
C GLY A 112 -8.20 -1.54 6.52
N GLY A 113 -8.39 -0.48 7.31
CA GLY A 113 -7.78 0.82 7.10
C GLY A 113 -6.25 0.77 7.14
N PHE A 114 -5.69 0.11 8.17
CA PHE A 114 -4.24 -0.12 8.26
C PHE A 114 -3.69 -0.80 7.01
N ARG A 115 -4.32 -1.88 6.55
CA ARG A 115 -3.94 -2.55 5.30
C ARG A 115 -3.99 -1.59 4.11
N GLY A 116 -5.05 -0.80 3.97
CA GLY A 116 -5.18 0.19 2.90
C GLY A 116 -4.03 1.18 2.89
N SER A 117 -3.67 1.71 4.06
CA SER A 117 -2.54 2.62 4.23
C SER A 117 -1.21 1.98 3.83
N VAL A 118 -0.94 0.75 4.30
CA VAL A 118 0.28 0.02 3.95
C VAL A 118 0.38 -0.23 2.44
N ILE A 119 -0.71 -0.59 1.78
CA ILE A 119 -0.73 -0.79 0.32
C ILE A 119 -0.37 0.51 -0.40
N ILE A 120 -0.96 1.63 -0.02
CA ILE A 120 -0.69 2.94 -0.63
C ILE A 120 0.78 3.31 -0.48
N ILE A 121 1.34 3.17 0.73
CA ILE A 121 2.74 3.49 1.01
C ILE A 121 3.69 2.58 0.23
N VAL A 122 3.40 1.28 0.17
CA VAL A 122 4.24 0.33 -0.58
C VAL A 122 4.19 0.60 -2.08
N MET A 123 3.01 0.92 -2.63
CA MET A 123 2.89 1.34 -4.03
C MET A 123 3.75 2.57 -4.33
N PHE A 124 3.77 3.52 -3.40
CA PHE A 124 4.64 4.68 -3.50
C PHE A 124 6.13 4.27 -3.45
N LEU A 125 6.56 3.51 -2.45
CA LEU A 125 7.96 3.09 -2.28
C LEU A 125 8.52 2.29 -3.47
N VAL A 126 7.67 1.51 -4.16
CA VAL A 126 8.08 0.74 -5.34
C VAL A 126 8.30 1.64 -6.55
N GLY A 127 7.53 2.72 -6.67
CA GLY A 127 7.55 3.64 -7.81
C GLY A 127 8.04 5.05 -7.48
N ASP A 128 8.71 5.27 -6.35
CA ASP A 128 9.06 6.57 -5.79
C ASP A 128 9.72 7.51 -6.82
N THR A 129 10.78 7.05 -7.46
CA THR A 129 11.55 7.84 -8.43
C THR A 129 10.71 8.29 -9.64
N TYR A 130 9.76 7.47 -10.08
CA TYR A 130 8.87 7.80 -11.19
C TYR A 130 7.72 8.70 -10.72
N ILE A 131 7.10 8.36 -9.60
CA ILE A 131 5.93 9.03 -9.03
C ILE A 131 6.26 10.48 -8.65
N MET A 132 7.39 10.72 -7.98
CA MET A 132 7.81 12.04 -7.52
C MET A 132 8.04 13.05 -8.66
N ARG A 133 8.33 12.59 -9.87
CA ARG A 133 8.53 13.46 -11.03
C ARG A 133 7.24 13.97 -11.65
N GLN A 134 6.10 13.36 -11.31
CA GLN A 134 4.82 13.67 -11.93
C GLN A 134 4.18 14.92 -11.31
N THR A 135 3.55 15.74 -12.15
CA THR A 135 2.85 16.96 -11.71
C THR A 135 1.67 16.64 -10.79
N TRP A 136 0.89 15.60 -11.12
CA TRP A 136 -0.25 15.17 -10.30
C TRP A 136 0.14 14.72 -8.89
N TRP A 137 1.38 14.24 -8.69
CA TRP A 137 1.92 13.93 -7.37
C TRP A 137 2.22 15.20 -6.58
N LYS A 138 2.90 16.18 -7.21
CA LYS A 138 3.29 17.45 -6.56
C LYS A 138 2.07 18.27 -6.15
N ASP A 139 0.96 18.16 -6.89
CA ASP A 139 -0.30 18.86 -6.62
C ASP A 139 -1.21 18.08 -5.66
N SER A 140 -0.83 16.87 -5.22
CA SER A 140 -1.61 16.02 -4.33
C SER A 140 -1.46 16.46 -2.87
N TYR A 141 -2.58 16.66 -2.18
CA TYR A 141 -2.61 16.92 -0.75
C TYR A 141 -2.16 15.70 0.06
N MET A 142 -2.47 14.47 -0.42
CA MET A 142 -2.11 13.22 0.25
C MET A 142 -0.64 12.86 0.11
N SER A 143 0.11 13.45 -0.83
CA SER A 143 1.53 13.19 -1.06
C SER A 143 2.36 13.36 0.22
N TYR A 144 2.10 14.42 0.99
CA TYR A 144 2.77 14.67 2.27
C TYR A 144 2.62 13.51 3.26
N TYR A 145 1.40 13.01 3.44
CA TYR A 145 1.11 11.92 4.39
C TYR A 145 1.71 10.60 3.94
N ILE A 146 1.74 10.35 2.63
CA ILE A 146 2.35 9.14 2.06
C ILE A 146 3.86 9.17 2.26
N LEU A 147 4.52 10.31 2.02
CA LEU A 147 5.95 10.51 2.25
C LEU A 147 6.31 10.27 3.71
N THR A 148 5.60 10.92 4.63
CA THR A 148 5.82 10.74 6.08
C THR A 148 5.63 9.28 6.50
N GLY A 149 4.60 8.61 6.00
CA GLY A 149 4.36 7.20 6.25
C GLY A 149 5.45 6.29 5.66
N ALA A 150 5.98 6.63 4.48
CA ALA A 150 7.07 5.92 3.82
C ALA A 150 8.36 6.01 4.65
N ASP A 151 8.72 7.20 5.16
CA ASP A 151 9.89 7.40 6.01
C ASP A 151 9.80 6.58 7.30
N HIS A 152 8.63 6.55 7.94
CA HIS A 152 8.42 5.72 9.12
C HIS A 152 8.57 4.23 8.82
N LEU A 153 8.03 3.74 7.70
CA LEU A 153 8.20 2.34 7.30
C LEU A 153 9.66 2.00 7.00
N VAL A 154 10.35 2.86 6.25
CA VAL A 154 11.77 2.65 5.91
C VAL A 154 12.63 2.65 7.17
N SER A 155 12.41 3.55 8.10
CA SER A 155 13.13 3.59 9.38
C SER A 155 12.90 2.35 10.24
N PHE A 156 11.69 1.76 10.17
CA PHE A 156 11.32 0.56 10.91
C PHE A 156 11.90 -0.73 10.29
N VAL A 157 11.90 -0.83 8.95
CA VAL A 157 12.36 -2.05 8.23
C VAL A 157 13.89 -2.10 8.09
N GLY A 158 14.59 -0.99 8.40
CA GLY A 158 16.04 -0.85 8.20
C GLY A 158 16.38 -0.55 6.73
N LYS A 159 17.67 -0.38 6.42
CA LYS A 159 18.18 0.13 5.13
C LYS A 159 17.56 -0.56 3.90
N VAL A 160 16.41 -0.08 3.51
CA VAL A 160 15.89 -0.28 2.16
C VAL A 160 16.67 0.71 1.28
N PRO A 161 17.14 0.34 0.08
CA PRO A 161 17.73 1.29 -0.85
C PRO A 161 16.63 2.24 -1.34
N TYR A 162 16.44 3.29 -0.61
CA TYR A 162 15.46 4.33 -0.80
C TYR A 162 16.22 5.66 -0.87
N LYS A 163 15.89 6.48 -1.85
CA LYS A 163 16.47 7.81 -1.96
C LYS A 163 15.96 8.65 -0.79
N GLU A 164 16.85 9.13 0.07
CA GLU A 164 16.49 10.07 1.13
C GLU A 164 15.66 11.21 0.52
N ILE A 165 14.46 11.41 1.08
CA ILE A 165 13.61 12.53 0.72
C ILE A 165 14.24 13.77 1.33
N ASN A 166 14.79 14.62 0.49
CA ASN A 166 15.24 15.92 0.94
C ASN A 166 14.02 16.75 1.33
N SER A 167 14.16 17.56 2.39
CA SER A 167 13.13 18.50 2.83
C SER A 167 12.68 19.49 1.73
N GLU A 168 13.48 19.65 0.67
CA GLU A 168 13.15 20.45 -0.52
C GLU A 168 12.12 19.75 -1.43
N ASP A 169 11.99 18.41 -1.38
CA ASP A 169 10.98 17.64 -2.11
C ASP A 169 9.61 17.68 -1.39
N LEU A 170 9.63 18.06 -0.10
CA LEU A 170 8.47 18.32 0.74
C LEU A 170 8.11 19.80 0.62
N ASP A 171 7.05 20.10 -0.10
CA ASP A 171 6.49 21.46 -0.11
C ASP A 171 5.86 21.74 1.26
N LEU A 172 6.66 22.30 2.17
CA LEU A 172 6.28 22.58 3.57
C LEU A 172 5.12 23.59 3.66
N GLU A 173 4.86 24.33 2.57
CA GLU A 173 3.74 25.27 2.49
C GLU A 173 2.38 24.54 2.44
N LYS A 174 2.37 23.26 2.07
CA LYS A 174 1.16 22.39 2.07
C LYS A 174 0.87 21.73 3.41
N ASN A 175 1.71 21.93 4.42
CA ASN A 175 1.44 21.39 5.75
C ASN A 175 0.24 22.16 6.36
N PRO A 176 -0.92 21.50 6.57
CA PRO A 176 -2.12 22.16 7.08
C PRO A 176 -2.00 22.64 8.54
N PHE A 177 -0.85 22.37 9.19
CA PHE A 177 -0.58 22.71 10.60
C PHE A 177 0.49 23.80 10.77
N ASN A 178 0.98 24.40 9.67
CA ASN A 178 1.83 25.60 9.71
C ASN A 178 1.02 26.85 9.44
#